data_1dafc97abcca81313e4b695bdafdef1c
#
_entry.id   1dafc97abcca81313e4b695bdafdef1c
#
_cell.length_a   1.000
_cell.length_b   1.000
_cell.length_c   1.000
_cell.angle_alpha   90.00
_cell.angle_beta   90.00
_cell.angle_gamma   90.00
#
_symmetry.space_group_name_H-M   'P 1'
#
loop_
_entity.id
_entity.type
_entity.pdbx_description
1 polymer ?
#
loop_
_entity_poly.entity_id
_entity_poly.type
_entity_poly.pdbx_seq_one_letter_code
_entity_poly.pdbx_strand_id
1 'polypeptide(L)'
;MAAIRPSSCYAADAPPISNAHVAALEADDYVVIDGLFPNVDELRAALDDAQYRKTMQSEAIRTDRVRWVTEEDGVVGDTVRALKGLGDRFAPAVGYECVDAPSKCMVARYEQGGYRTHLDHDPPSDDDLYWLWKSSREQSGRVLTAILYLTDPDFDACLHGGCLRLFLGCTDGDASGETATSIRDVEPVPGRLVVFKSRRVPHAVLDTSRRRLALSCWHLAPEA
;
A
#
# COMPACT_ATOMS: atom_id res chain seq x y z
N MET A 1 4.43 -14.75 -24.59
CA MET A 1 4.02 -13.94 -23.42
C MET A 1 3.06 -12.87 -23.91
N ALA A 2 1.79 -12.95 -23.58
CA ALA A 2 0.81 -11.95 -23.96
C ALA A 2 1.03 -10.71 -23.09
N ALA A 3 1.30 -9.56 -23.71
CA ALA A 3 1.30 -8.28 -23.02
C ALA A 3 -0.13 -8.04 -22.46
N ILE A 4 -0.26 -7.96 -21.14
CA ILE A 4 -1.51 -7.55 -20.53
C ILE A 4 -1.77 -6.12 -21.01
N ARG A 5 -2.82 -5.94 -21.82
CA ARG A 5 -3.24 -4.60 -22.22
C ARG A 5 -3.65 -3.85 -20.96
N PRO A 6 -3.21 -2.59 -20.79
CA PRO A 6 -3.64 -1.80 -19.65
C PRO A 6 -5.16 -1.73 -19.63
N SER A 7 -5.75 -1.91 -18.46
CA SER A 7 -7.16 -1.57 -18.26
C SER A 7 -7.31 -0.05 -18.42
N SER A 8 -8.53 0.43 -18.68
CA SER A 8 -8.81 1.87 -18.92
C SER A 8 -8.39 2.81 -17.78
N CYS A 9 -8.05 2.26 -16.61
CA CYS A 9 -7.58 2.99 -15.44
C CYS A 9 -6.07 3.30 -15.45
N TYR A 10 -5.30 2.72 -16.40
CA TYR A 10 -3.94 3.17 -16.66
C TYR A 10 -3.95 4.31 -17.67
N ALA A 11 -2.99 5.24 -17.58
CA ALA A 11 -2.75 6.18 -18.65
C ALA A 11 -2.52 5.43 -19.96
N ALA A 12 -3.16 5.84 -21.03
CA ALA A 12 -2.96 5.21 -22.35
C ALA A 12 -1.47 5.21 -22.76
N ASP A 13 -0.73 6.22 -22.29
CA ASP A 13 0.70 6.42 -22.54
C ASP A 13 1.55 6.12 -21.28
N ALA A 14 0.96 5.59 -20.18
CA ALA A 14 1.74 5.25 -18.99
C ALA A 14 2.71 4.12 -19.34
N PRO A 15 3.99 4.26 -18.98
CA PRO A 15 4.92 3.18 -19.19
C PRO A 15 4.46 1.96 -18.40
N PRO A 16 4.39 0.77 -19.00
CA PRO A 16 4.05 -0.45 -18.28
C PRO A 16 5.08 -0.66 -17.15
N ILE A 17 4.67 -1.39 -16.11
CA ILE A 17 5.64 -1.85 -15.10
C ILE A 17 6.81 -2.51 -15.82
N SER A 18 7.97 -1.89 -15.72
CA SER A 18 9.18 -2.32 -16.43
C SER A 18 9.97 -3.33 -15.60
N ASN A 19 10.88 -4.06 -16.26
CA ASN A 19 11.81 -4.92 -15.55
C ASN A 19 12.72 -4.13 -14.59
N ALA A 20 12.99 -2.85 -14.87
CA ALA A 20 13.73 -1.98 -13.95
C ALA A 20 12.98 -1.75 -12.63
N HIS A 21 11.64 -1.60 -12.66
CA HIS A 21 10.84 -1.49 -11.44
C HIS A 21 10.88 -2.79 -10.61
N VAL A 22 10.85 -3.95 -11.27
CA VAL A 22 10.97 -5.26 -10.61
C VAL A 22 12.36 -5.41 -9.98
N ALA A 23 13.41 -5.09 -10.72
CA ALA A 23 14.80 -5.15 -10.23
C ALA A 23 15.03 -4.18 -9.05
N ALA A 24 14.43 -2.98 -9.08
CA ALA A 24 14.51 -2.05 -7.95
C ALA A 24 13.83 -2.62 -6.69
N LEU A 25 12.63 -3.20 -6.83
CA LEU A 25 11.96 -3.86 -5.72
C LEU A 25 12.77 -5.05 -5.17
N GLU A 26 13.43 -5.81 -6.05
CA GLU A 26 14.28 -6.93 -5.66
C GLU A 26 15.49 -6.47 -4.84
N ALA A 27 16.17 -5.41 -5.31
CA ALA A 27 17.42 -4.92 -4.74
C ALA A 27 17.21 -4.08 -3.47
N ASP A 28 16.19 -3.20 -3.48
CA ASP A 28 16.00 -2.16 -2.46
C ASP A 28 14.82 -2.45 -1.51
N ASP A 29 14.11 -3.57 -1.70
CA ASP A 29 12.89 -3.99 -0.99
C ASP A 29 11.67 -3.05 -1.21
N TYR A 30 11.81 -1.98 -1.98
CA TYR A 30 10.72 -1.07 -2.39
C TYR A 30 10.98 -0.45 -3.76
N VAL A 31 9.90 0.09 -4.35
CA VAL A 31 9.97 0.90 -5.59
C VAL A 31 8.90 1.99 -5.55
N VAL A 32 9.22 3.16 -6.11
CA VAL A 32 8.30 4.29 -6.29
C VAL A 32 8.06 4.49 -7.78
N ILE A 33 6.79 4.63 -8.19
CA ILE A 33 6.39 4.76 -9.59
C ILE A 33 5.40 5.92 -9.69
N ASP A 34 5.74 6.93 -10.47
CA ASP A 34 4.89 8.08 -10.74
C ASP A 34 4.21 7.96 -12.12
N GLY A 35 3.04 8.57 -12.27
CA GLY A 35 2.36 8.71 -13.56
C GLY A 35 1.64 7.45 -14.08
N LEU A 36 1.56 6.38 -13.30
CA LEU A 36 0.88 5.15 -13.73
C LEU A 36 -0.65 5.30 -13.74
N PHE A 37 -1.22 6.09 -12.84
CA PHE A 37 -2.65 6.31 -12.67
C PHE A 37 -3.02 7.76 -13.01
N PRO A 38 -3.66 8.03 -14.17
CA PRO A 38 -3.97 9.40 -14.60
C PRO A 38 -5.26 9.96 -13.98
N ASN A 39 -6.15 9.10 -13.49
CA ASN A 39 -7.49 9.43 -13.02
C ASN A 39 -7.57 9.74 -11.52
N VAL A 40 -6.48 10.21 -10.91
CA VAL A 40 -6.37 10.44 -9.46
C VAL A 40 -7.42 11.41 -8.94
N ASP A 41 -7.72 12.48 -9.69
CA ASP A 41 -8.72 13.47 -9.31
C ASP A 41 -10.13 12.90 -9.28
N GLU A 42 -10.47 12.06 -10.24
CA GLU A 42 -11.74 11.35 -10.30
C GLU A 42 -11.88 10.35 -9.14
N LEU A 43 -10.81 9.60 -8.85
CA LEU A 43 -10.77 8.68 -7.72
C LEU A 43 -10.94 9.40 -6.39
N ARG A 44 -10.24 10.52 -6.20
CA ARG A 44 -10.35 11.34 -4.99
C ARG A 44 -11.78 11.86 -4.82
N ALA A 45 -12.38 12.41 -5.87
CA ALA A 45 -13.75 12.89 -5.84
C ALA A 45 -14.76 11.79 -5.49
N ALA A 46 -14.60 10.59 -6.04
CA ALA A 46 -15.47 9.44 -5.73
C ALA A 46 -15.33 8.96 -4.26
N LEU A 47 -14.22 9.27 -3.61
CA LEU A 47 -13.94 8.86 -2.25
C LEU A 47 -14.17 9.96 -1.20
N ASP A 48 -14.37 11.20 -1.62
CA ASP A 48 -14.53 12.35 -0.70
C ASP A 48 -15.75 12.24 0.19
N ASP A 49 -16.92 11.94 -0.38
CA ASP A 49 -18.19 11.81 0.35
C ASP A 49 -18.43 10.39 0.90
N ALA A 50 -17.43 9.52 0.78
CA ALA A 50 -17.54 8.14 1.20
C ALA A 50 -17.58 8.02 2.74
N GLN A 51 -18.32 7.02 3.21
CA GLN A 51 -18.33 6.70 4.64
C GLN A 51 -17.06 5.96 5.05
N TYR A 52 -16.33 6.51 6.00
CA TYR A 52 -15.14 5.94 6.62
C TYR A 52 -15.43 5.53 8.06
N ARG A 53 -14.82 4.42 8.51
CA ARG A 53 -14.98 3.90 9.86
C ARG A 53 -13.64 3.91 10.59
N LYS A 54 -13.65 4.16 11.90
CA LYS A 54 -12.48 3.93 12.74
C LYS A 54 -12.12 2.44 12.73
N THR A 55 -10.84 2.15 12.81
CA THR A 55 -10.36 0.78 13.06
C THR A 55 -10.57 0.41 14.53
N MET A 56 -10.42 -0.87 14.86
CA MET A 56 -10.48 -1.31 16.27
C MET A 56 -9.22 -0.94 17.07
N GLN A 57 -8.14 -0.55 16.39
CA GLN A 57 -6.90 -0.10 17.03
C GLN A 57 -7.07 1.27 17.67
N SER A 58 -6.36 1.53 18.77
CA SER A 58 -6.42 2.79 19.47
C SER A 58 -5.84 3.94 18.64
N GLU A 59 -6.31 5.18 18.88
CA GLU A 59 -5.77 6.38 18.24
C GLU A 59 -4.29 6.63 18.58
N ALA A 60 -3.79 6.06 19.67
CA ALA A 60 -2.36 6.08 19.99
C ALA A 60 -1.50 5.24 19.03
N ILE A 61 -2.12 4.33 18.26
CA ILE A 61 -1.45 3.48 17.27
C ILE A 61 -1.67 4.06 15.86
N ARG A 62 -2.93 4.38 15.50
CA ARG A 62 -3.29 4.95 14.20
C ARG A 62 -4.50 5.87 14.30
N THR A 63 -4.47 6.96 13.55
CA THR A 63 -5.50 8.00 13.59
C THR A 63 -6.42 7.99 12.37
N ASP A 64 -6.12 7.19 11.36
CA ASP A 64 -6.91 7.12 10.15
C ASP A 64 -8.30 6.50 10.36
N ARG A 65 -9.16 6.82 9.42
CA ARG A 65 -10.41 6.11 9.17
C ARG A 65 -10.27 5.33 7.87
N VAL A 66 -10.88 4.16 7.80
CA VAL A 66 -10.75 3.26 6.67
C VAL A 66 -12.09 2.99 5.98
N ARG A 67 -12.01 2.75 4.68
CA ARG A 67 -13.07 2.16 3.86
C ARG A 67 -12.49 1.00 3.06
N TRP A 68 -13.19 -0.11 3.05
CA TRP A 68 -12.88 -1.23 2.18
C TRP A 68 -13.60 -1.06 0.84
N VAL A 69 -12.89 -1.30 -0.24
CA VAL A 69 -13.38 -1.18 -1.62
C VAL A 69 -13.05 -2.44 -2.40
N THR A 70 -13.90 -2.76 -3.38
CA THR A 70 -13.78 -3.93 -4.26
C THR A 70 -13.80 -3.49 -5.73
N GLU A 71 -13.70 -4.43 -6.63
CA GLU A 71 -13.80 -4.19 -8.08
C GLU A 71 -15.19 -3.72 -8.53
N GLU A 72 -16.20 -3.79 -7.64
CA GLU A 72 -17.58 -3.38 -7.91
C GLU A 72 -17.85 -1.91 -7.55
N ASP A 73 -16.88 -1.20 -6.96
CA ASP A 73 -17.03 0.18 -6.50
C ASP A 73 -16.90 1.24 -7.63
N GLY A 74 -17.50 1.04 -8.78
CA GLY A 74 -17.54 2.02 -9.88
C GLY A 74 -16.14 2.40 -10.37
N VAL A 75 -15.85 3.70 -10.50
CA VAL A 75 -14.54 4.21 -10.95
C VAL A 75 -13.38 3.73 -10.04
N VAL A 76 -13.63 3.57 -8.76
CA VAL A 76 -12.63 3.03 -7.80
C VAL A 76 -12.36 1.56 -8.10
N GLY A 77 -13.38 0.80 -8.51
CA GLY A 77 -13.28 -0.61 -8.84
C GLY A 77 -12.32 -0.92 -9.97
N ASP A 78 -12.29 -0.09 -11.02
CA ASP A 78 -11.32 -0.23 -12.10
C ASP A 78 -9.87 -0.08 -11.60
N THR A 79 -9.63 0.87 -10.71
CA THR A 79 -8.32 1.07 -10.08
C THR A 79 -7.95 -0.09 -9.15
N VAL A 80 -8.92 -0.62 -8.39
CA VAL A 80 -8.74 -1.82 -7.57
C VAL A 80 -8.32 -3.00 -8.45
N ARG A 81 -9.00 -3.22 -9.59
CA ARG A 81 -8.65 -4.28 -10.54
C ARG A 81 -7.24 -4.11 -11.09
N ALA A 82 -6.85 -2.87 -11.41
CA ALA A 82 -5.52 -2.58 -11.89
C ALA A 82 -4.44 -2.85 -10.82
N LEU A 83 -4.65 -2.38 -9.57
CA LEU A 83 -3.73 -2.64 -8.46
C LEU A 83 -3.58 -4.13 -8.17
N LYS A 84 -4.67 -4.89 -8.21
CA LYS A 84 -4.62 -6.36 -8.08
C LYS A 84 -3.80 -7.01 -9.19
N GLY A 85 -3.96 -6.55 -10.43
CA GLY A 85 -3.21 -7.08 -11.58
C GLY A 85 -1.71 -6.75 -11.57
N LEU A 86 -1.25 -5.82 -10.72
CA LEU A 86 0.19 -5.51 -10.58
C LEU A 86 0.97 -6.62 -9.88
N GLY A 87 0.31 -7.40 -9.01
CA GLY A 87 0.97 -8.38 -8.16
C GLY A 87 1.84 -9.36 -8.93
N ASP A 88 1.32 -9.95 -10.01
CA ASP A 88 2.05 -10.92 -10.83
C ASP A 88 3.31 -10.34 -11.48
N ARG A 89 3.31 -9.03 -11.77
CA ARG A 89 4.51 -8.36 -12.31
C ARG A 89 5.65 -8.27 -11.29
N PHE A 90 5.31 -8.18 -10.00
CA PHE A 90 6.27 -8.08 -8.90
C PHE A 90 6.51 -9.41 -8.17
N ALA A 91 5.76 -10.46 -8.48
CA ALA A 91 5.89 -11.77 -7.84
C ALA A 91 7.33 -12.32 -7.85
N PRO A 92 8.13 -12.21 -8.96
CA PRO A 92 9.51 -12.67 -8.96
C PRO A 92 10.40 -11.98 -7.91
N ALA A 93 10.18 -10.69 -7.63
CA ALA A 93 10.97 -9.94 -6.65
C ALA A 93 10.74 -10.40 -5.19
N VAL A 94 9.69 -11.19 -4.95
CA VAL A 94 9.38 -11.80 -3.64
C VAL A 94 9.49 -13.32 -3.65
N GLY A 95 10.07 -13.90 -4.72
CA GLY A 95 10.38 -15.32 -4.82
C GLY A 95 9.22 -16.22 -5.24
N TYR A 96 8.19 -15.68 -5.92
CA TYR A 96 7.04 -16.43 -6.42
C TYR A 96 6.92 -16.31 -7.95
N GLU A 97 6.28 -17.28 -8.59
CA GLU A 97 5.89 -17.19 -10.01
C GLU A 97 4.66 -16.29 -10.21
N CYS A 98 3.72 -16.34 -9.27
CA CYS A 98 2.53 -15.50 -9.18
C CYS A 98 2.20 -15.20 -7.73
N VAL A 99 1.34 -14.23 -7.48
CA VAL A 99 0.79 -13.91 -6.16
C VAL A 99 -0.73 -13.80 -6.24
N ASP A 100 -1.41 -14.11 -5.14
CA ASP A 100 -2.85 -14.01 -5.09
C ASP A 100 -3.29 -12.56 -4.83
N ALA A 101 -4.32 -12.15 -5.52
CA ALA A 101 -4.93 -10.85 -5.29
C ALA A 101 -5.82 -10.89 -4.03
N PRO A 102 -5.87 -9.81 -3.24
CA PRO A 102 -6.76 -9.73 -2.07
C PRO A 102 -8.23 -9.67 -2.51
N SER A 103 -9.14 -10.06 -1.61
CA SER A 103 -10.60 -9.92 -1.86
C SER A 103 -11.01 -8.46 -2.01
N LYS A 104 -10.38 -7.56 -1.25
CA LYS A 104 -10.66 -6.11 -1.17
C LYS A 104 -9.40 -5.31 -0.92
N CYS A 105 -9.44 -4.03 -1.29
CA CYS A 105 -8.42 -3.03 -1.00
C CYS A 105 -8.90 -2.07 0.08
N MET A 106 -7.98 -1.36 0.74
CA MET A 106 -8.29 -0.44 1.83
C MET A 106 -7.98 1.00 1.42
N VAL A 107 -8.96 1.88 1.52
CA VAL A 107 -8.73 3.32 1.50
C VAL A 107 -8.50 3.79 2.92
N ALA A 108 -7.35 4.40 3.18
CA ALA A 108 -7.01 5.02 4.46
C ALA A 108 -7.07 6.55 4.32
N ARG A 109 -7.83 7.19 5.20
CA ARG A 109 -8.01 8.64 5.26
C ARG A 109 -7.56 9.17 6.62
N TYR A 110 -6.51 9.97 6.61
CA TYR A 110 -6.02 10.73 7.75
C TYR A 110 -6.50 12.17 7.62
N GLU A 111 -7.05 12.74 8.69
CA GLU A 111 -7.29 14.18 8.79
C GLU A 111 -6.11 14.86 9.51
N GLN A 112 -5.57 14.16 10.50
CA GLN A 112 -4.38 14.52 11.26
C GLN A 112 -3.75 13.28 11.90
N GLY A 113 -2.49 13.41 12.39
CA GLY A 113 -1.74 12.32 13.01
C GLY A 113 -1.23 11.31 11.99
N GLY A 114 -0.93 10.09 12.42
CA GLY A 114 -0.24 9.11 11.59
C GLY A 114 -0.55 7.67 12.00
N TYR A 115 0.37 6.76 11.64
CA TYR A 115 0.34 5.35 12.01
C TYR A 115 1.74 4.93 12.46
N ARG A 116 1.83 4.35 13.66
CA ARG A 116 3.09 3.86 14.22
C ARG A 116 3.74 2.82 13.33
N THR A 117 5.05 2.61 13.53
CA THR A 117 5.83 1.59 12.82
C THR A 117 5.23 0.21 13.01
N HIS A 118 5.08 -0.52 11.92
CA HIS A 118 4.53 -1.87 11.87
C HIS A 118 5.00 -2.59 10.59
N LEU A 119 4.84 -3.90 10.56
CA LEU A 119 4.87 -4.71 9.33
C LEU A 119 3.44 -4.96 8.85
N ASP A 120 3.24 -4.99 7.54
CA ASP A 120 1.95 -5.43 6.96
C ASP A 120 1.75 -6.95 7.05
N HIS A 121 2.83 -7.68 7.19
CA HIS A 121 2.84 -9.10 7.52
C HIS A 121 3.13 -9.25 9.02
N ASP A 122 2.10 -9.58 9.78
CA ASP A 122 2.26 -9.88 11.21
C ASP A 122 2.24 -11.39 11.41
N PRO A 123 3.31 -11.99 11.97
CA PRO A 123 3.26 -13.39 12.41
C PRO A 123 2.17 -13.56 13.48
N PRO A 124 1.56 -14.74 13.60
CA PRO A 124 0.60 -14.99 14.66
C PRO A 124 1.23 -14.71 16.03
N SER A 125 0.60 -13.85 16.83
CA SER A 125 1.00 -13.61 18.22
C SER A 125 0.09 -14.42 19.16
N ASP A 126 0.63 -14.84 20.31
CA ASP A 126 -0.05 -15.70 21.29
C ASP A 126 -1.19 -15.00 22.08
N ASP A 127 -1.54 -13.76 21.81
CA ASP A 127 -2.59 -13.01 22.51
C ASP A 127 -4.01 -13.22 21.94
N ASP A 128 -4.88 -13.75 22.76
CA ASP A 128 -6.05 -14.58 22.55
C ASP A 128 -7.25 -14.12 21.67
N LEU A 129 -7.45 -12.87 21.35
CA LEU A 129 -8.60 -12.44 20.53
C LEU A 129 -8.18 -11.69 19.28
N TYR A 130 -7.03 -11.10 19.32
CA TYR A 130 -6.41 -10.40 18.23
C TYR A 130 -5.88 -11.38 17.17
N TRP A 131 -5.50 -12.59 17.56
CA TRP A 131 -4.98 -13.62 16.66
C TRP A 131 -6.04 -14.24 15.73
N LEU A 132 -7.31 -14.34 16.13
CA LEU A 132 -8.39 -14.82 15.26
C LEU A 132 -8.55 -13.92 14.01
N TRP A 133 -8.27 -12.66 14.16
CA TRP A 133 -8.26 -11.72 13.04
C TRP A 133 -6.89 -11.70 12.33
N LYS A 134 -5.79 -11.80 13.08
CA LYS A 134 -4.40 -11.85 12.55
C LYS A 134 -4.07 -13.17 11.84
N SER A 135 -4.67 -14.27 12.25
CA SER A 135 -4.47 -15.60 11.64
C SER A 135 -5.22 -15.76 10.31
N SER A 136 -5.99 -14.76 9.89
CA SER A 136 -6.57 -14.81 8.56
C SER A 136 -5.45 -14.79 7.51
N ARG A 137 -5.55 -15.66 6.50
CA ARG A 137 -4.62 -15.70 5.36
C ARG A 137 -4.41 -14.31 4.75
N GLU A 138 -5.42 -13.44 4.75
CA GLU A 138 -5.34 -12.07 4.24
C GLU A 138 -4.36 -11.18 5.02
N GLN A 139 -3.94 -11.58 6.22
CA GLN A 139 -2.91 -10.86 6.98
C GLN A 139 -1.56 -11.59 7.00
N SER A 140 -1.55 -12.85 7.38
CA SER A 140 -0.32 -13.64 7.46
C SER A 140 0.25 -14.05 6.09
N GLY A 141 -0.57 -13.98 5.03
CA GLY A 141 -0.16 -14.30 3.67
C GLY A 141 0.46 -13.14 2.88
N ARG A 142 0.42 -11.90 3.39
CA ARG A 142 0.90 -10.73 2.64
C ARG A 142 2.37 -10.81 2.31
N VAL A 143 2.69 -10.60 1.04
CA VAL A 143 4.08 -10.59 0.53
C VAL A 143 4.43 -9.27 -0.15
N LEU A 144 3.45 -8.58 -0.75
CA LEU A 144 3.63 -7.28 -1.36
C LEU A 144 2.56 -6.31 -0.86
N THR A 145 2.97 -5.09 -0.56
CA THR A 145 2.11 -3.95 -0.29
C THR A 145 2.25 -2.94 -1.41
N ALA A 146 1.13 -2.56 -2.01
CA ALA A 146 1.05 -1.50 -3.01
C ALA A 146 0.17 -0.36 -2.46
N ILE A 147 0.69 0.87 -2.45
CA ILE A 147 0.00 2.07 -1.94
C ILE A 147 -0.06 3.12 -3.04
N LEU A 148 -1.27 3.44 -3.50
CA LEU A 148 -1.54 4.55 -4.42
C LEU A 148 -2.00 5.76 -3.62
N TYR A 149 -1.30 6.90 -3.76
CA TYR A 149 -1.67 8.13 -3.10
C TYR A 149 -2.72 8.92 -3.88
N LEU A 150 -3.74 9.37 -3.17
CA LEU A 150 -4.88 10.12 -3.66
C LEU A 150 -5.03 11.47 -2.93
N THR A 151 -3.92 12.00 -2.42
CA THR A 151 -3.86 13.31 -1.73
C THR A 151 -4.29 14.45 -2.65
N ASP A 152 -4.58 15.61 -2.08
CA ASP A 152 -4.92 16.81 -2.85
C ASP A 152 -3.74 17.25 -3.73
N PRO A 153 -3.98 17.90 -4.89
CA PRO A 153 -2.92 18.33 -5.80
C PRO A 153 -1.95 19.34 -5.19
N ASP A 154 -2.43 20.13 -4.23
CA ASP A 154 -1.66 21.14 -3.49
C ASP A 154 -1.14 20.63 -2.13
N PHE A 155 -1.11 19.31 -1.93
CA PHE A 155 -0.52 18.72 -0.74
C PHE A 155 1.00 18.87 -0.79
N ASP A 156 1.56 19.50 0.22
CA ASP A 156 3.00 19.70 0.39
C ASP A 156 3.46 18.97 1.66
N ALA A 157 4.26 17.92 1.49
CA ALA A 157 4.75 17.11 2.60
C ALA A 157 5.72 17.86 3.51
N CYS A 158 6.43 18.89 3.01
CA CYS A 158 7.29 19.74 3.83
C CYS A 158 6.49 20.58 4.82
N LEU A 159 5.27 21.00 4.44
CA LEU A 159 4.38 21.81 5.28
C LEU A 159 3.43 20.96 6.11
N HIS A 160 2.94 19.85 5.56
CA HIS A 160 1.86 19.07 6.14
C HIS A 160 2.30 17.76 6.78
N GLY A 161 3.54 17.30 6.54
CA GLY A 161 4.01 15.97 6.95
C GLY A 161 3.40 14.83 6.13
N GLY A 162 3.05 13.72 6.76
CA GLY A 162 2.31 12.62 6.13
C GLY A 162 3.13 11.71 5.22
N CYS A 163 4.46 11.80 5.20
CA CYS A 163 5.32 10.87 4.47
C CYS A 163 5.13 9.43 4.94
N LEU A 164 5.28 8.49 4.03
CA LEU A 164 5.48 7.08 4.37
C LEU A 164 6.96 6.88 4.69
N ARG A 165 7.26 6.54 5.92
CA ARG A 165 8.62 6.18 6.33
C ARG A 165 8.82 4.69 6.18
N LEU A 166 9.82 4.30 5.39
CA LEU A 166 10.25 2.93 5.18
C LEU A 166 11.56 2.69 5.96
N PHE A 167 11.62 1.60 6.71
CA PHE A 167 12.80 1.16 7.43
C PHE A 167 13.42 0.00 6.63
N LEU A 168 14.59 0.22 6.04
CA LEU A 168 15.20 -0.67 5.06
C LEU A 168 16.39 -1.42 5.64
N GLY A 169 16.62 -2.65 5.15
CA GLY A 169 17.71 -3.49 5.59
C GLY A 169 17.54 -4.00 7.02
N CYS A 170 16.30 -4.11 7.51
CA CYS A 170 15.99 -4.68 8.79
C CYS A 170 16.31 -6.17 8.84
N THR A 171 16.60 -6.69 10.04
CA THR A 171 16.66 -8.13 10.28
C THR A 171 15.27 -8.76 10.16
N ASP A 172 15.22 -10.04 9.80
CA ASP A 172 13.94 -10.75 9.64
C ASP A 172 13.12 -10.71 10.94
N GLY A 173 11.85 -10.34 10.81
CA GLY A 173 10.92 -10.26 11.95
C GLY A 173 10.97 -8.96 12.76
N ASP A 174 11.87 -8.01 12.44
CA ASP A 174 11.86 -6.70 13.10
C ASP A 174 10.68 -5.86 12.61
N ALA A 175 9.61 -5.80 13.41
CA ALA A 175 8.46 -4.97 13.13
C ALA A 175 8.61 -3.52 13.63
N SER A 176 9.64 -3.25 14.45
CA SER A 176 9.89 -1.91 15.04
C SER A 176 10.71 -1.00 14.13
N GLY A 177 11.50 -1.58 13.22
CA GLY A 177 12.47 -0.87 12.39
C GLY A 177 13.74 -0.45 13.15
N GLU A 178 13.97 -0.97 14.36
CA GLU A 178 15.13 -0.61 15.18
C GLU A 178 16.45 -1.10 14.57
N THR A 179 16.42 -2.19 13.81
CA THR A 179 17.60 -2.76 13.14
C THR A 179 17.85 -2.18 11.74
N ALA A 180 17.04 -1.21 11.30
CA ALA A 180 17.14 -0.63 9.97
C ALA A 180 18.54 -0.05 9.69
N THR A 181 19.12 -0.40 8.56
CA THR A 181 20.40 0.15 8.10
C THR A 181 20.23 1.48 7.36
N SER A 182 19.02 1.75 6.87
CA SER A 182 18.66 3.03 6.24
C SER A 182 17.17 3.33 6.39
N ILE A 183 16.83 4.63 6.27
CA ILE A 183 15.45 5.12 6.35
C ILE A 183 15.15 5.90 5.07
N ARG A 184 13.95 5.68 4.52
CA ARG A 184 13.46 6.43 3.36
C ARG A 184 12.08 7.00 3.64
N ASP A 185 11.95 8.31 3.55
CA ASP A 185 10.64 8.99 3.57
C ASP A 185 10.14 9.17 2.14
N VAL A 186 8.93 8.68 1.88
CA VAL A 186 8.26 8.80 0.57
C VAL A 186 7.08 9.76 0.72
N GLU A 187 7.15 10.86 -0.01
CA GLU A 187 6.09 11.87 -0.03
C GLU A 187 4.81 11.32 -0.67
N PRO A 188 3.62 11.59 -0.10
CA PRO A 188 2.34 11.13 -0.64
C PRO A 188 1.87 12.00 -1.82
N VAL A 189 2.67 12.07 -2.88
CA VAL A 189 2.35 12.81 -4.10
C VAL A 189 1.15 12.17 -4.80
N PRO A 190 0.14 12.96 -5.26
CA PRO A 190 -1.02 12.42 -5.97
C PRO A 190 -0.61 11.57 -7.19
N GLY A 191 -1.16 10.37 -7.32
CA GLY A 191 -0.85 9.43 -8.39
C GLY A 191 0.45 8.63 -8.22
N ARG A 192 1.23 8.90 -7.19
CA ARG A 192 2.41 8.09 -6.85
C ARG A 192 1.98 6.73 -6.32
N LEU A 193 2.56 5.69 -6.88
CA LEU A 193 2.46 4.31 -6.41
C LEU A 193 3.75 3.93 -5.68
N VAL A 194 3.63 3.37 -4.50
CA VAL A 194 4.74 2.74 -3.77
C VAL A 194 4.45 1.26 -3.64
N VAL A 195 5.43 0.42 -3.99
CA VAL A 195 5.34 -1.04 -3.79
C VAL A 195 6.51 -1.46 -2.92
N PHE A 196 6.26 -2.29 -1.91
CA PHE A 196 7.33 -2.81 -1.04
C PHE A 196 7.02 -4.22 -0.53
N LYS A 197 8.06 -4.93 -0.08
CA LYS A 197 7.96 -6.28 0.47
C LYS A 197 7.35 -6.23 1.87
N SER A 198 6.11 -6.73 2.03
CA SER A 198 5.33 -6.64 3.27
C SER A 198 6.00 -7.30 4.47
N ARG A 199 6.84 -8.32 4.25
CA ARG A 199 7.53 -9.09 5.30
C ARG A 199 8.87 -8.52 5.75
N ARG A 200 9.41 -7.56 4.98
CA ARG A 200 10.78 -7.07 5.17
C ARG A 200 10.87 -5.58 5.49
N VAL A 201 9.82 -4.82 5.19
CA VAL A 201 9.85 -3.36 5.30
C VAL A 201 8.90 -2.90 6.39
N PRO A 202 9.39 -2.75 7.64
CA PRO A 202 8.65 -1.99 8.64
C PRO A 202 8.43 -0.57 8.13
N HIS A 203 7.24 -0.03 8.39
CA HIS A 203 6.91 1.29 7.89
C HIS A 203 5.96 2.03 8.83
N ALA A 204 5.97 3.35 8.71
CA ALA A 204 5.10 4.24 9.47
C ALA A 204 4.50 5.30 8.57
N VAL A 205 3.31 5.79 8.90
CA VAL A 205 2.82 7.05 8.35
C VAL A 205 3.19 8.14 9.34
N LEU A 206 4.06 9.06 8.94
CA LEU A 206 4.42 10.21 9.76
C LEU A 206 3.21 11.11 9.95
N ASP A 207 3.19 11.84 11.06
CA ASP A 207 2.08 12.72 11.37
C ASP A 207 1.82 13.69 10.22
N THR A 208 0.54 13.81 9.88
CA THR A 208 0.05 14.80 8.93
C THR A 208 -0.83 15.82 9.65
N SER A 209 -0.74 17.07 9.22
CA SER A 209 -1.63 18.15 9.67
C SER A 209 -2.73 18.46 8.66
N ARG A 210 -2.81 17.72 7.55
CA ARG A 210 -3.78 17.89 6.47
C ARG A 210 -4.30 16.54 5.99
N ARG A 211 -5.47 16.53 5.36
CA ARG A 211 -6.07 15.34 4.78
C ARG A 211 -5.10 14.61 3.86
N ARG A 212 -4.82 13.35 4.19
CA ARG A 212 -4.00 12.42 3.43
C ARG A 212 -4.84 11.19 3.07
N LEU A 213 -4.95 10.89 1.79
CA LEU A 213 -5.75 9.78 1.28
C LEU A 213 -4.86 8.81 0.52
N ALA A 214 -5.01 7.51 0.79
CA ALA A 214 -4.26 6.47 0.11
C ALA A 214 -5.11 5.21 -0.08
N LEU A 215 -4.91 4.51 -1.20
CA LEU A 215 -5.52 3.22 -1.51
C LEU A 215 -4.44 2.13 -1.44
N SER A 216 -4.59 1.19 -0.51
CA SER A 216 -3.65 0.08 -0.28
C SER A 216 -4.21 -1.23 -0.80
N CYS A 217 -3.34 -2.00 -1.46
CA CYS A 217 -3.59 -3.34 -1.96
C CYS A 217 -2.49 -4.27 -1.46
N TRP A 218 -2.84 -5.41 -0.83
CA TRP A 218 -1.90 -6.39 -0.31
C TRP A 218 -2.00 -7.69 -1.10
N HIS A 219 -0.94 -8.03 -1.82
CA HIS A 219 -0.86 -9.31 -2.52
C HIS A 219 -0.37 -10.40 -1.59
N LEU A 220 -0.92 -11.58 -1.76
CA LEU A 220 -0.73 -12.71 -0.86
C LEU A 220 0.17 -13.76 -1.52
N ALA A 221 0.91 -14.50 -0.69
CA ALA A 221 1.57 -15.71 -1.17
C ALA A 221 0.50 -16.67 -1.74
N PRO A 222 0.79 -17.39 -2.84
CA PRO A 222 -0.14 -18.36 -3.40
C PRO A 222 -0.46 -19.46 -2.38
N GLU A 223 -1.66 -20.05 -2.49
CA GLU A 223 -1.99 -21.27 -1.74
C GLU A 223 -1.12 -22.42 -2.23
N ALA A 224 -0.58 -23.20 -1.28
CA ALA A 224 0.24 -24.37 -1.57
C ALA A 224 -0.61 -25.55 -2.07
#